data_fa64bb2d1a1185db1b20d1a0dc5238c4
#
_entry.id   fa64bb2d1a1185db1b20d1a0dc5238c4
#
_cell.length_a   1.000
_cell.length_b   1.000
_cell.length_c   1.000
_cell.angle_alpha   90.00
_cell.angle_beta   90.00
_cell.angle_gamma   90.00
#
_symmetry.space_group_name_H-M   'P 1'
#
loop_
_entity.id
_entity.type
_entity.pdbx_description
1 polymer ?
#
loop_
_entity_poly.entity_id
_entity_poly.type
_entity_poly.pdbx_seq_one_letter_code
_entity_poly.pdbx_strand_id
1 'polypeptide(L)'
;GELLFTSQKPDFNAFVPLNSQGTRGYLYTAWESRPAGVSQLLIQWDSTSQEWEVLGGLMQDLSGMNGGWVLCFGSISPWGTPLLSEELYFSDTVNWNNPSYQYHSDQQELADYLGHYPNPYDYGWIIEVENPDTPTPSFDKKLSMGRFSHENAQVMPDQKTVYLSDDEYGTVLFKFIADTAGSLDSGTLYAARLTQDTGSDPATTGFDVEWMELASSNDIQIESWIDEYDGITTSDF
;
A
#
# COMPACT_ATOMS: atom_id res chain seq x y z
N GLY A 1 -3.55 -18.84 -17.30
CA GLY A 1 -4.39 -17.77 -16.79
C GLY A 1 -4.86 -16.87 -17.91
N GLU A 2 -5.97 -16.23 -17.75
CA GLU A 2 -6.48 -15.22 -18.68
C GLU A 2 -5.78 -13.90 -18.40
N LEU A 3 -5.46 -13.13 -19.44
CA LEU A 3 -4.90 -11.79 -19.30
C LEU A 3 -6.02 -10.83 -18.92
N LEU A 4 -5.96 -10.25 -17.73
CA LEU A 4 -6.95 -9.26 -17.28
C LEU A 4 -6.62 -7.88 -17.89
N PHE A 5 -5.39 -7.41 -17.67
CA PHE A 5 -4.91 -6.15 -18.28
C PHE A 5 -3.38 -6.12 -18.29
N THR A 6 -2.81 -5.13 -18.98
CA THR A 6 -1.36 -4.91 -19.04
C THR A 6 -1.03 -3.53 -18.47
N SER A 7 -0.27 -3.49 -17.39
CA SER A 7 0.28 -2.25 -16.86
C SER A 7 1.63 -1.91 -17.51
N GLN A 8 1.89 -0.61 -17.68
CA GLN A 8 3.18 -0.07 -18.10
C GLN A 8 3.76 0.89 -17.04
N LYS A 9 3.24 0.82 -15.82
CA LYS A 9 3.62 1.69 -14.71
C LYS A 9 4.21 0.88 -13.55
N PRO A 10 5.44 0.32 -13.69
CA PRO A 10 6.12 -0.23 -12.53
C PRO A 10 6.53 0.94 -11.63
N ASP A 11 6.16 0.88 -10.37
CA ASP A 11 6.53 1.88 -9.40
C ASP A 11 7.50 1.32 -8.37
N PHE A 12 7.03 0.94 -7.18
CA PHE A 12 7.90 0.42 -6.15
C PHE A 12 8.48 -0.94 -6.48
N ASN A 13 9.80 -1.12 -6.20
CA ASN A 13 10.50 -2.38 -6.36
C ASN A 13 11.19 -2.77 -5.05
N ALA A 14 10.88 -3.97 -4.54
CA ALA A 14 11.50 -4.53 -3.35
C ALA A 14 12.29 -5.79 -3.69
N PHE A 15 13.58 -5.83 -3.33
CA PHE A 15 14.38 -7.03 -3.41
C PHE A 15 14.46 -7.72 -2.04
N VAL A 16 13.99 -8.96 -1.97
CA VAL A 16 14.01 -9.80 -0.76
C VAL A 16 15.08 -10.89 -0.97
N PRO A 17 16.25 -10.79 -0.31
CA PRO A 17 17.35 -11.74 -0.51
C PRO A 17 17.04 -13.10 0.09
N LEU A 18 17.35 -14.18 -0.65
CA LEU A 18 17.27 -15.57 -0.20
C LEU A 18 18.60 -16.12 0.29
N ASN A 19 19.66 -15.33 0.19
CA ASN A 19 20.99 -15.69 0.71
C ASN A 19 21.69 -14.47 1.31
N SER A 20 22.65 -14.70 2.17
CA SER A 20 23.39 -13.65 2.87
C SER A 20 24.27 -12.77 1.97
N GLN A 21 24.59 -13.22 0.76
CA GLN A 21 25.36 -12.48 -0.23
C GLN A 21 24.49 -11.52 -1.05
N GLY A 22 23.15 -11.63 -0.96
CA GLY A 22 22.24 -10.83 -1.77
C GLY A 22 22.31 -11.12 -3.28
N THR A 23 22.79 -12.31 -3.66
CA THR A 23 22.97 -12.72 -5.07
C THR A 23 21.81 -13.54 -5.62
N ARG A 24 20.83 -13.86 -4.81
CA ARG A 24 19.59 -14.53 -5.20
C ARG A 24 18.47 -14.04 -4.31
N GLY A 25 17.31 -13.78 -4.89
CA GLY A 25 16.16 -13.30 -4.14
C GLY A 25 14.92 -13.14 -4.99
N TYR A 26 13.86 -12.75 -4.33
CA TYR A 26 12.63 -12.31 -4.99
C TYR A 26 12.66 -10.79 -5.22
N LEU A 27 12.35 -10.39 -6.45
CA LEU A 27 12.09 -9.00 -6.81
C LEU A 27 10.58 -8.84 -6.94
N TYR A 28 10.00 -8.06 -6.04
CA TYR A 28 8.61 -7.63 -6.11
C TYR A 28 8.53 -6.31 -6.85
N THR A 29 7.54 -6.18 -7.73
CA THR A 29 7.22 -4.90 -8.38
C THR A 29 5.75 -4.61 -8.17
N ALA A 30 5.45 -3.48 -7.53
CA ALA A 30 4.12 -2.91 -7.47
C ALA A 30 3.82 -2.19 -8.79
N TRP A 31 2.61 -2.42 -9.32
CA TRP A 31 2.16 -1.81 -10.58
C TRP A 31 1.10 -0.76 -10.26
N GLU A 32 1.46 0.50 -10.45
CA GLU A 32 0.58 1.67 -10.26
C GLU A 32 -0.48 1.71 -11.35
N SER A 33 -1.50 0.91 -11.18
CA SER A 33 -2.58 0.70 -12.15
C SER A 33 -3.93 0.63 -11.47
N ARG A 34 -4.97 0.65 -12.29
CA ARG A 34 -6.37 0.42 -11.90
C ARG A 34 -6.94 -0.73 -12.75
N PRO A 35 -7.22 -1.92 -12.17
CA PRO A 35 -6.77 -2.40 -10.87
C PRO A 35 -5.26 -2.51 -10.74
N ALA A 36 -4.77 -2.50 -9.50
CA ALA A 36 -3.35 -2.66 -9.24
C ALA A 36 -2.92 -4.13 -9.26
N GLY A 37 -1.63 -4.36 -9.37
CA GLY A 37 -1.05 -5.70 -9.35
C GLY A 37 0.32 -5.73 -8.70
N VAL A 38 0.75 -6.92 -8.31
CA VAL A 38 2.10 -7.18 -7.81
C VAL A 38 2.70 -8.34 -8.57
N SER A 39 3.88 -8.15 -9.14
CA SER A 39 4.66 -9.25 -9.71
C SER A 39 5.78 -9.67 -8.77
N GLN A 40 6.09 -10.97 -8.76
CA GLN A 40 7.21 -11.56 -8.04
C GLN A 40 8.10 -12.30 -9.04
N LEU A 41 9.37 -11.89 -9.12
CA LEU A 41 10.37 -12.54 -9.95
C LEU A 41 11.42 -13.18 -9.05
N LEU A 42 11.75 -14.46 -9.29
CA LEU A 42 12.95 -15.08 -8.73
C LEU A 42 14.14 -14.71 -9.62
N ILE A 43 15.10 -13.99 -9.06
CA ILE A 43 16.28 -13.53 -9.78
C ILE A 43 17.57 -14.05 -9.11
N GLN A 44 18.60 -14.23 -9.91
CA GLN A 44 19.92 -14.65 -9.47
C GLN A 44 21.01 -13.90 -10.22
N TRP A 45 22.03 -13.46 -9.49
CA TRP A 45 23.23 -12.87 -10.08
C TRP A 45 24.12 -13.94 -10.71
N ASP A 46 24.43 -13.83 -12.00
CA ASP A 46 25.46 -14.60 -12.66
C ASP A 46 26.79 -13.83 -12.63
N SER A 47 27.76 -14.36 -11.90
CA SER A 47 29.09 -13.75 -11.77
C SER A 47 29.93 -13.85 -13.05
N THR A 48 29.57 -14.73 -14.00
CA THR A 48 30.29 -14.92 -15.25
C THR A 48 29.91 -13.86 -16.27
N SER A 49 28.60 -13.67 -16.46
CA SER A 49 28.07 -12.64 -17.38
C SER A 49 28.02 -11.26 -16.71
N GLN A 50 28.07 -11.19 -15.38
CA GLN A 50 27.84 -9.97 -14.58
C GLN A 50 26.44 -9.37 -14.81
N GLU A 51 25.44 -10.23 -14.87
CA GLU A 51 24.03 -9.86 -15.09
C GLU A 51 23.11 -10.58 -14.11
N TRP A 52 21.92 -10.02 -13.92
CA TRP A 52 20.85 -10.70 -13.22
C TRP A 52 20.05 -11.58 -14.18
N GLU A 53 19.89 -12.84 -13.84
CA GLU A 53 19.04 -13.78 -14.54
C GLU A 53 17.68 -13.89 -13.87
N VAL A 54 16.60 -13.86 -14.66
CA VAL A 54 15.25 -14.17 -14.18
C VAL A 54 15.04 -15.68 -14.31
N LEU A 55 14.91 -16.36 -13.17
CA LEU A 55 14.71 -17.82 -13.10
C LEU A 55 13.23 -18.21 -13.17
N GLY A 56 12.33 -17.27 -12.91
CA GLY A 56 10.89 -17.46 -12.97
C GLY A 56 10.16 -16.25 -12.43
N GLY A 57 8.86 -16.21 -12.64
CA GLY A 57 8.03 -15.10 -12.14
C GLY A 57 6.55 -15.34 -12.37
N LEU A 58 5.75 -14.66 -11.57
CA LEU A 58 4.30 -14.69 -11.68
C LEU A 58 3.70 -13.38 -11.15
N MET A 59 2.48 -13.07 -11.60
CA MET A 59 1.63 -12.09 -10.94
C MET A 59 1.01 -12.74 -9.71
N GLN A 60 0.97 -11.98 -8.61
CA GLN A 60 0.37 -12.44 -7.38
C GLN A 60 -1.16 -12.34 -7.45
N ASP A 61 -1.83 -13.28 -6.81
CA ASP A 61 -3.28 -13.24 -6.63
C ASP A 61 -3.60 -12.38 -5.40
N LEU A 62 -4.26 -11.26 -5.64
CA LEU A 62 -4.66 -10.31 -4.59
C LEU A 62 -6.14 -10.44 -4.21
N SER A 63 -6.86 -11.43 -4.76
CA SER A 63 -8.30 -11.60 -4.52
C SER A 63 -8.63 -11.84 -3.04
N GLY A 64 -7.70 -12.46 -2.28
CA GLY A 64 -7.87 -12.73 -0.86
C GLY A 64 -7.92 -11.48 0.04
N MET A 65 -7.52 -10.32 -0.49
CA MET A 65 -7.63 -9.02 0.20
C MET A 65 -8.48 -8.01 -0.57
N ASN A 66 -9.46 -8.50 -1.38
CA ASN A 66 -10.32 -7.69 -2.25
C ASN A 66 -9.58 -6.93 -3.36
N GLY A 67 -8.42 -7.45 -3.82
CA GLY A 67 -7.63 -6.82 -4.87
C GLY A 67 -6.82 -5.62 -4.39
N GLY A 68 -6.30 -4.83 -5.34
CA GLY A 68 -5.53 -3.62 -5.08
C GLY A 68 -5.89 -2.48 -6.02
N TRP A 69 -5.65 -1.25 -5.61
CA TRP A 69 -5.96 -0.03 -6.36
C TRP A 69 -4.81 0.96 -6.29
N VAL A 70 -4.21 1.29 -7.42
CA VAL A 70 -3.10 2.26 -7.57
C VAL A 70 -1.98 2.02 -6.56
N LEU A 71 -1.22 0.95 -6.76
CA LEU A 71 -0.05 0.68 -5.92
C LEU A 71 1.12 1.58 -6.37
N CYS A 72 1.27 2.70 -5.67
CA CYS A 72 2.32 3.67 -5.92
C CYS A 72 3.62 3.26 -5.18
N PHE A 73 4.15 4.07 -4.34
CA PHE A 73 5.42 3.85 -3.68
C PHE A 73 5.38 2.71 -2.63
N GLY A 74 6.48 2.51 -1.90
CA GLY A 74 6.56 1.54 -0.82
C GLY A 74 7.90 1.59 -0.08
N SER A 75 8.02 0.77 0.94
CA SER A 75 9.25 0.64 1.74
C SER A 75 9.47 -0.81 2.16
N ILE A 76 10.58 -1.08 2.85
CA ILE A 76 10.84 -2.36 3.48
C ILE A 76 10.85 -2.15 4.99
N SER A 77 10.06 -2.95 5.71
CA SER A 77 10.02 -2.91 7.16
C SER A 77 11.35 -3.32 7.81
N PRO A 78 11.63 -2.97 9.05
CA PRO A 78 12.81 -3.44 9.77
C PRO A 78 12.87 -4.96 9.96
N TRP A 79 11.77 -5.68 9.79
CA TRP A 79 11.71 -7.14 9.82
C TRP A 79 11.74 -7.79 8.43
N GLY A 80 11.90 -6.98 7.37
CA GLY A 80 12.20 -7.44 6.02
C GLY A 80 10.97 -7.68 5.12
N THR A 81 9.79 -7.26 5.52
CA THR A 81 8.58 -7.33 4.69
C THR A 81 8.43 -6.07 3.83
N PRO A 82 8.14 -6.20 2.52
CA PRO A 82 7.72 -5.05 1.71
C PRO A 82 6.38 -4.50 2.18
N LEU A 83 6.30 -3.17 2.27
CA LEU A 83 5.07 -2.42 2.48
C LEU A 83 4.75 -1.66 1.20
N LEU A 84 3.57 -1.87 0.66
CA LEU A 84 3.08 -1.26 -0.57
C LEU A 84 2.00 -0.24 -0.23
N SER A 85 1.94 0.86 -0.95
CA SER A 85 1.03 1.97 -0.68
C SER A 85 -0.08 2.03 -1.71
N GLU A 86 -1.34 1.95 -1.28
CA GLU A 86 -2.50 2.21 -2.13
C GLU A 86 -2.80 3.70 -2.15
N GLU A 87 -2.76 4.26 -3.35
CA GLU A 87 -3.04 5.66 -3.61
C GLU A 87 -4.49 5.81 -4.13
N LEU A 88 -5.43 5.93 -3.21
CA LEU A 88 -6.84 6.17 -3.54
C LEU A 88 -7.17 7.65 -3.34
N TYR A 89 -7.19 8.42 -4.41
CA TYR A 89 -7.58 9.82 -4.36
C TYR A 89 -9.05 10.00 -3.96
N PHE A 90 -9.33 11.10 -3.30
CA PHE A 90 -10.69 11.46 -2.88
C PHE A 90 -11.69 11.44 -4.04
N SER A 91 -11.29 11.91 -5.22
CA SER A 91 -12.10 11.89 -6.44
C SER A 91 -12.48 10.46 -6.86
N ASP A 92 -11.62 9.49 -6.67
CA ASP A 92 -11.91 8.08 -6.95
C ASP A 92 -13.02 7.59 -6.03
N THR A 93 -12.95 7.86 -4.73
CA THR A 93 -14.00 7.47 -3.77
C THR A 93 -15.34 8.12 -4.07
N VAL A 94 -15.35 9.44 -4.31
CA VAL A 94 -16.58 10.20 -4.60
C VAL A 94 -17.26 9.76 -5.89
N ASN A 95 -16.45 9.37 -6.89
CA ASN A 95 -16.95 8.97 -8.20
C ASN A 95 -17.08 7.45 -8.37
N TRP A 96 -16.81 6.66 -7.34
CA TRP A 96 -16.71 5.21 -7.45
C TRP A 96 -17.89 4.56 -8.17
N ASN A 97 -19.11 4.98 -7.84
CA ASN A 97 -20.34 4.48 -8.44
C ASN A 97 -20.86 5.33 -9.62
N ASN A 98 -20.09 6.30 -10.09
CA ASN A 98 -20.51 7.16 -11.20
C ASN A 98 -20.16 6.49 -12.55
N PRO A 99 -21.15 6.08 -13.38
CA PRO A 99 -20.88 5.45 -14.67
C PRO A 99 -20.13 6.33 -15.68
N SER A 100 -20.06 7.64 -15.44
CA SER A 100 -19.33 8.60 -16.27
C SER A 100 -17.93 8.89 -15.76
N TYR A 101 -17.52 8.24 -14.66
CA TYR A 101 -16.18 8.43 -14.14
C TYR A 101 -15.14 7.79 -15.07
N GLN A 102 -14.02 8.47 -15.26
CA GLN A 102 -13.01 8.05 -16.24
C GLN A 102 -12.40 6.65 -15.97
N TYR A 103 -12.43 6.19 -14.71
CA TYR A 103 -11.92 4.87 -14.30
C TYR A 103 -13.05 3.86 -14.00
N HIS A 104 -14.27 4.13 -14.47
CA HIS A 104 -15.40 3.20 -14.25
C HIS A 104 -15.15 1.82 -14.88
N SER A 105 -14.51 1.75 -16.05
CA SER A 105 -14.14 0.49 -16.69
C SER A 105 -13.14 -0.32 -15.85
N ASP A 106 -12.19 0.36 -15.19
CA ASP A 106 -11.18 -0.29 -14.35
C ASP A 106 -11.82 -0.90 -13.10
N GLN A 107 -12.84 -0.23 -12.54
CA GLN A 107 -13.65 -0.77 -11.44
C GLN A 107 -14.44 -2.02 -11.86
N GLN A 108 -14.94 -2.06 -13.09
CA GLN A 108 -15.61 -3.24 -13.62
C GLN A 108 -14.63 -4.40 -13.85
N GLU A 109 -13.43 -4.12 -14.35
CA GLU A 109 -12.37 -5.14 -14.46
C GLU A 109 -12.00 -5.71 -13.08
N LEU A 110 -11.96 -4.86 -12.06
CA LEU A 110 -11.74 -5.30 -10.69
C LEU A 110 -12.91 -6.17 -10.18
N ALA A 111 -14.15 -5.76 -10.42
CA ALA A 111 -15.32 -6.55 -10.07
C ALA A 111 -15.36 -7.92 -10.78
N ASP A 112 -14.97 -7.97 -12.06
CA ASP A 112 -14.86 -9.21 -12.82
C ASP A 112 -13.76 -10.13 -12.25
N TYR A 113 -12.62 -9.56 -11.85
CA TYR A 113 -11.55 -10.30 -11.20
C TYR A 113 -11.98 -10.89 -9.85
N LEU A 114 -12.65 -10.10 -9.02
CA LEU A 114 -13.11 -10.51 -7.69
C LEU A 114 -14.34 -11.43 -7.73
N GLY A 115 -15.18 -11.28 -8.75
CA GLY A 115 -16.47 -11.97 -8.85
C GLY A 115 -17.59 -11.35 -7.99
N HIS A 116 -17.34 -10.16 -7.42
CA HIS A 116 -18.30 -9.39 -6.61
C HIS A 116 -18.06 -7.88 -6.75
N TYR A 117 -18.97 -7.08 -6.20
CA TYR A 117 -18.82 -5.61 -6.15
C TYR A 117 -17.59 -5.21 -5.33
N PRO A 118 -16.67 -4.43 -5.92
CA PRO A 118 -15.51 -3.91 -5.19
C PRO A 118 -15.95 -2.72 -4.34
N ASN A 119 -15.96 -2.89 -3.01
CA ASN A 119 -16.30 -1.82 -2.09
C ASN A 119 -15.17 -0.77 -2.08
N PRO A 120 -15.46 0.54 -2.29
CA PRO A 120 -14.41 1.56 -2.27
C PRO A 120 -13.66 1.67 -0.94
N TYR A 121 -14.26 1.22 0.15
CA TYR A 121 -13.61 1.22 1.47
C TYR A 121 -12.55 0.11 1.63
N ASP A 122 -12.47 -0.83 0.70
CA ASP A 122 -11.39 -1.82 0.66
C ASP A 122 -10.05 -1.24 0.18
N TYR A 123 -10.03 0.00 -0.36
CA TYR A 123 -8.83 0.59 -0.98
C TYR A 123 -8.38 1.86 -0.27
N GLY A 124 -7.10 2.20 -0.44
CA GLY A 124 -6.44 3.33 0.22
C GLY A 124 -5.74 2.93 1.52
N TRP A 125 -5.10 1.77 1.51
CA TRP A 125 -4.42 1.19 2.67
C TRP A 125 -2.94 0.91 2.40
N ILE A 126 -2.16 0.68 3.44
CA ILE A 126 -0.85 0.04 3.32
C ILE A 126 -1.05 -1.47 3.26
N ILE A 127 -0.36 -2.12 2.33
CA ILE A 127 -0.36 -3.58 2.18
C ILE A 127 1.00 -4.12 2.61
N GLU A 128 1.02 -5.06 3.54
CA GLU A 128 2.22 -5.79 3.91
C GLU A 128 2.31 -7.08 3.10
N VAL A 129 3.48 -7.34 2.52
CA VAL A 129 3.80 -8.62 1.88
C VAL A 129 4.40 -9.53 2.93
N GLU A 130 3.62 -10.46 3.43
CA GLU A 130 4.04 -11.41 4.46
C GLU A 130 4.74 -12.64 3.84
N ASN A 131 5.67 -13.23 4.57
CA ASN A 131 6.50 -14.36 4.10
C ASN A 131 7.11 -14.08 2.71
N PRO A 132 7.74 -12.91 2.49
CA PRO A 132 8.17 -12.47 1.17
C PRO A 132 9.36 -13.27 0.62
N ASP A 133 10.01 -14.07 1.44
CA ASP A 133 11.11 -14.97 1.09
C ASP A 133 10.65 -16.36 0.59
N THR A 134 9.33 -16.52 0.38
CA THR A 134 8.72 -17.77 -0.10
C THR A 134 8.17 -17.62 -1.52
N PRO A 135 7.95 -18.73 -2.25
CA PRO A 135 7.30 -18.68 -3.57
C PRO A 135 5.79 -18.38 -3.50
N THR A 136 5.20 -18.40 -2.31
CA THR A 136 3.77 -18.15 -2.07
C THR A 136 3.60 -17.18 -0.90
N PRO A 137 3.94 -15.89 -1.08
CA PRO A 137 3.71 -14.87 -0.06
C PRO A 137 2.21 -14.67 0.17
N SER A 138 1.85 -14.06 1.29
CA SER A 138 0.52 -13.52 1.54
C SER A 138 0.55 -11.99 1.53
N PHE A 139 -0.61 -11.39 1.32
CA PHE A 139 -0.80 -9.94 1.27
C PHE A 139 -1.88 -9.56 2.27
N ASP A 140 -1.59 -8.58 3.11
CA ASP A 140 -2.51 -8.15 4.16
C ASP A 140 -2.58 -6.62 4.24
N LYS A 141 -3.81 -6.07 4.27
CA LYS A 141 -4.06 -4.63 4.39
C LYS A 141 -4.01 -4.21 5.85
N LYS A 142 -3.13 -3.26 6.18
CA LYS A 142 -2.92 -2.74 7.53
C LYS A 142 -3.89 -1.58 7.79
N LEU A 143 -5.14 -1.93 8.10
CA LEU A 143 -6.26 -1.00 8.18
C LEU A 143 -6.11 0.00 9.34
N SER A 144 -5.50 -0.42 10.45
CA SER A 144 -5.25 0.44 11.62
C SER A 144 -4.34 1.62 11.35
N MET A 145 -3.56 1.58 10.26
CA MET A 145 -2.67 2.67 9.84
C MET A 145 -3.43 3.84 9.19
N GLY A 146 -4.74 3.72 8.99
CA GLY A 146 -5.60 4.76 8.43
C GLY A 146 -5.79 4.65 6.92
N ARG A 147 -6.90 5.21 6.43
CA ARG A 147 -7.32 5.19 5.03
C ARG A 147 -7.14 6.58 4.40
N PHE A 148 -6.25 6.71 3.44
CA PHE A 148 -5.99 7.93 2.65
C PHE A 148 -5.18 7.58 1.39
N SER A 149 -4.79 8.56 0.58
CA SER A 149 -3.90 8.36 -0.57
C SER A 149 -2.46 8.13 -0.10
N HIS A 150 -2.13 6.88 0.23
CA HIS A 150 -0.80 6.58 0.74
C HIS A 150 0.27 6.70 -0.34
N GLU A 151 1.26 7.59 -0.10
CA GLU A 151 2.49 7.60 -0.89
C GLU A 151 3.53 6.66 -0.30
N ASN A 152 3.78 6.75 1.01
CA ASN A 152 4.78 5.92 1.67
C ASN A 152 4.48 5.68 3.14
N ALA A 153 4.96 4.52 3.64
CA ALA A 153 4.99 4.16 5.04
C ALA A 153 6.41 3.83 5.45
N GLN A 154 7.05 4.68 6.26
CA GLN A 154 8.39 4.43 6.76
C GLN A 154 8.35 3.95 8.21
N VAL A 155 8.59 2.67 8.42
CA VAL A 155 8.73 2.09 9.77
C VAL A 155 10.08 2.42 10.35
N MET A 156 10.08 2.93 11.58
CA MET A 156 11.29 3.31 12.29
C MET A 156 11.99 2.10 12.95
N PRO A 157 13.28 2.22 13.33
CA PRO A 157 14.02 1.11 13.93
C PRO A 157 13.47 0.57 15.25
N ASP A 158 12.57 1.30 15.94
CA ASP A 158 11.86 0.82 17.13
C ASP A 158 10.79 -0.24 16.79
N GLN A 159 10.54 -0.46 15.50
CA GLN A 159 9.54 -1.40 14.95
C GLN A 159 8.10 -1.08 15.36
N LYS A 160 7.82 0.12 15.79
CA LYS A 160 6.51 0.59 16.26
C LYS A 160 6.07 1.88 15.60
N THR A 161 6.98 2.84 15.50
CA THR A 161 6.68 4.15 14.94
C THR A 161 6.74 4.07 13.42
N VAL A 162 5.66 4.52 12.77
CA VAL A 162 5.59 4.62 11.30
C VAL A 162 5.23 6.05 10.94
N TYR A 163 5.97 6.66 10.04
CA TYR A 163 5.60 7.91 9.40
C TYR A 163 4.99 7.62 8.05
N LEU A 164 3.86 8.29 7.75
CA LEU A 164 3.07 8.06 6.57
C LEU A 164 2.85 9.39 5.84
N SER A 165 3.07 9.39 4.55
CA SER A 165 2.77 10.52 3.68
C SER A 165 1.50 10.26 2.87
N ASP A 166 0.75 11.32 2.65
CA ASP A 166 -0.47 11.37 1.86
C ASP A 166 -0.19 12.15 0.58
N ASP A 167 -0.50 11.63 -0.60
CA ASP A 167 -0.29 12.28 -1.88
C ASP A 167 -1.59 12.89 -2.42
N GLU A 168 -1.89 14.10 -1.96
CA GLU A 168 -2.99 14.92 -2.40
C GLU A 168 -2.72 16.42 -2.14
N TYR A 169 -3.52 17.30 -2.71
CA TYR A 169 -3.46 18.74 -2.38
C TYR A 169 -4.01 19.01 -0.98
N GLY A 170 -3.22 19.68 -0.14
CA GLY A 170 -3.60 19.98 1.24
C GLY A 170 -3.41 18.78 2.18
N THR A 171 -2.41 17.98 1.90
CA THR A 171 -2.09 16.69 2.52
C THR A 171 -1.64 16.81 3.97
N VAL A 172 -1.65 15.67 4.65
CA VAL A 172 -1.28 15.53 6.05
C VAL A 172 -0.10 14.56 6.18
N LEU A 173 0.87 14.93 7.02
CA LEU A 173 1.84 13.96 7.51
C LEU A 173 1.21 13.21 8.68
N PHE A 174 1.12 11.90 8.58
CA PHE A 174 0.62 11.04 9.64
C PHE A 174 1.75 10.33 10.39
N LYS A 175 1.46 9.91 11.60
CA LYS A 175 2.28 9.03 12.40
C LYS A 175 1.39 7.95 13.02
N PHE A 176 1.78 6.70 12.83
CA PHE A 176 1.18 5.56 13.50
C PHE A 176 2.13 5.02 14.56
N ILE A 177 1.59 4.61 15.71
CA ILE A 177 2.36 3.94 16.76
C ILE A 177 1.69 2.59 17.02
N ALA A 178 2.36 1.53 16.60
CA ALA A 178 1.90 0.17 16.79
C ALA A 178 1.88 -0.24 18.27
N ASP A 179 0.89 -1.02 18.68
CA ASP A 179 0.80 -1.57 20.03
C ASP A 179 1.94 -2.56 20.31
N THR A 180 2.29 -3.36 19.31
CA THR A 180 3.32 -4.39 19.39
C THR A 180 4.43 -4.13 18.37
N ALA A 181 5.69 -4.20 18.80
CA ALA A 181 6.81 -4.08 17.88
C ALA A 181 6.82 -5.24 16.86
N GLY A 182 6.98 -4.90 15.57
CA GLY A 182 6.98 -5.88 14.49
C GLY A 182 5.59 -6.34 14.03
N SER A 183 4.50 -5.71 14.49
CA SER A 183 3.14 -5.91 14.01
C SER A 183 2.48 -4.56 13.77
N LEU A 184 1.79 -4.42 12.63
CA LEU A 184 1.07 -3.21 12.22
C LEU A 184 -0.45 -3.35 12.32
N ASP A 185 -0.95 -4.44 12.91
CA ASP A 185 -2.37 -4.83 12.95
C ASP A 185 -3.19 -4.04 13.97
N SER A 186 -2.53 -3.31 14.87
CA SER A 186 -3.18 -2.48 15.88
C SER A 186 -2.29 -1.35 16.35
N GLY A 187 -2.88 -0.21 16.70
CA GLY A 187 -2.14 0.94 17.20
C GLY A 187 -2.96 2.22 17.19
N THR A 188 -2.25 3.33 17.29
CA THR A 188 -2.84 4.67 17.36
C THR A 188 -2.31 5.54 16.22
N LEU A 189 -3.23 6.13 15.46
CA LEU A 189 -2.94 7.05 14.35
C LEU A 189 -3.00 8.50 14.82
N TYR A 190 -2.03 9.29 14.39
CA TYR A 190 -1.89 10.72 14.67
C TYR A 190 -1.73 11.52 13.38
N ALA A 191 -2.28 12.74 13.36
CA ALA A 191 -2.01 13.75 12.34
C ALA A 191 -1.04 14.81 12.86
N ALA A 192 -0.14 15.29 12.00
CA ALA A 192 0.76 16.39 12.33
C ALA A 192 0.04 17.74 12.18
N ARG A 193 0.12 18.57 13.22
CA ARG A 193 -0.13 20.01 13.11
C ARG A 193 1.20 20.72 13.09
N LEU A 194 1.50 21.43 12.01
CA LEU A 194 2.76 22.12 11.80
C LEU A 194 2.59 23.61 12.05
N THR A 195 3.47 24.20 12.84
CA THR A 195 3.60 25.65 12.98
C THR A 195 4.97 26.05 12.46
N GLN A 196 5.01 26.80 11.35
CA GLN A 196 6.25 27.25 10.76
C GLN A 196 6.86 28.40 11.58
N ASP A 197 8.15 28.36 11.80
CA ASP A 197 8.90 29.45 12.39
C ASP A 197 8.86 30.70 11.52
N THR A 198 8.94 31.86 12.14
CA THR A 198 9.00 33.14 11.43
C THR A 198 10.35 33.30 10.76
N GLY A 199 10.45 32.93 9.52
CA GLY A 199 11.66 33.09 8.70
C GLY A 199 11.30 33.04 7.22
N SER A 200 12.12 33.71 6.39
CA SER A 200 11.96 33.70 4.94
C SER A 200 13.03 32.86 4.23
N ASP A 201 13.98 32.34 4.96
CA ASP A 201 15.05 31.49 4.42
C ASP A 201 14.68 30.00 4.58
N PRO A 202 14.40 29.30 3.47
CA PRO A 202 14.00 27.88 3.52
C PRO A 202 15.08 26.98 4.13
N ALA A 203 16.35 27.38 4.11
CA ALA A 203 17.44 26.60 4.69
C ALA A 203 17.49 26.65 6.23
N THR A 204 16.84 27.64 6.84
CA THR A 204 16.84 27.87 8.29
C THR A 204 15.45 27.89 8.91
N THR A 205 14.41 27.78 8.10
CA THR A 205 13.02 27.72 8.60
C THR A 205 12.74 26.34 9.19
N GLY A 206 12.38 26.30 10.47
CA GLY A 206 11.93 25.09 11.16
C GLY A 206 10.43 25.04 11.30
N PHE A 207 9.97 23.91 11.84
CA PHE A 207 8.57 23.69 12.18
C PHE A 207 8.46 23.10 13.58
N ASP A 208 7.56 23.64 14.38
CA ASP A 208 7.05 22.98 15.57
C ASP A 208 6.01 21.97 15.14
N VAL A 209 6.11 20.72 15.60
CA VAL A 209 5.19 19.63 15.26
C VAL A 209 4.41 19.23 16.50
N GLU A 210 3.08 19.34 16.42
CA GLU A 210 2.17 18.77 17.41
C GLU A 210 1.45 17.57 16.80
N TRP A 211 1.49 16.42 17.47
CA TRP A 211 0.81 15.21 17.04
C TRP A 211 -0.57 15.11 17.67
N MET A 212 -1.60 15.20 16.85
CA MET A 212 -2.99 15.09 17.28
C MET A 212 -3.46 13.64 17.09
N GLU A 213 -3.86 12.99 18.16
CA GLU A 213 -4.45 11.64 18.09
C GLU A 213 -5.76 11.68 17.31
N LEU A 214 -5.90 10.79 16.33
CA LEU A 214 -7.09 10.63 15.51
C LEU A 214 -7.94 9.46 15.98
N ALA A 215 -7.32 8.27 16.08
CA ALA A 215 -7.99 7.04 16.45
C ALA A 215 -7.00 6.01 16.99
N SER A 216 -7.48 5.12 17.85
CA SER A 216 -6.81 3.89 18.26
C SER A 216 -7.71 2.74 17.90
N SER A 217 -7.21 1.78 17.10
CA SER A 217 -8.01 0.66 16.59
C SER A 217 -7.13 -0.53 16.22
N ASN A 218 -7.77 -1.59 15.74
CA ASN A 218 -7.12 -2.74 15.13
C ASN A 218 -7.83 -3.12 13.82
N ASP A 219 -7.13 -3.90 12.99
CA ASP A 219 -7.59 -4.24 11.64
C ASP A 219 -8.92 -5.00 11.67
N ILE A 220 -9.10 -5.95 12.59
CA ILE A 220 -10.36 -6.73 12.73
C ILE A 220 -11.56 -5.82 12.97
N GLN A 221 -11.40 -4.78 13.79
CA GLN A 221 -12.50 -3.85 14.07
C GLN A 221 -12.83 -2.98 12.86
N ILE A 222 -11.81 -2.51 12.15
CA ILE A 222 -12.00 -1.67 10.95
C ILE A 222 -12.60 -2.50 9.83
N GLU A 223 -12.12 -3.72 9.61
CA GLU A 223 -12.68 -4.67 8.65
C GLU A 223 -14.18 -4.92 8.91
N SER A 224 -14.55 -5.14 10.18
CA SER A 224 -15.97 -5.28 10.57
C SER A 224 -16.82 -4.06 10.20
N TRP A 225 -16.25 -2.85 10.23
CA TRP A 225 -16.98 -1.65 9.78
C TRP A 225 -17.08 -1.57 8.26
N ILE A 226 -16.05 -1.99 7.53
CA ILE A 226 -16.07 -2.06 6.07
C ILE A 226 -17.14 -3.06 5.61
N ASP A 227 -17.21 -4.22 6.25
CA ASP A 227 -18.19 -5.27 5.97
C ASP A 227 -19.64 -4.81 6.13
N GLU A 228 -19.91 -3.83 7.00
CA GLU A 228 -21.24 -3.22 7.13
C GLU A 228 -21.69 -2.52 5.84
N TYR A 229 -20.77 -2.13 4.98
CA TYR A 229 -21.03 -1.48 3.70
C TYR A 229 -20.93 -2.44 2.51
N ASP A 230 -20.63 -3.72 2.73
CA ASP A 230 -20.61 -4.73 1.69
C ASP A 230 -22.02 -4.87 1.05
N GLY A 231 -22.03 -4.87 -0.27
CA GLY A 231 -23.28 -4.94 -1.03
C GLY A 231 -24.01 -3.61 -1.23
N ILE A 232 -23.43 -2.48 -0.75
CA ILE A 232 -23.87 -1.15 -1.15
C ILE A 232 -23.66 -0.98 -2.65
N THR A 233 -24.69 -0.56 -3.36
CA THR A 233 -24.69 -0.36 -4.81
C THR A 233 -24.97 1.10 -5.17
N THR A 234 -24.79 1.44 -6.46
CA THR A 234 -25.14 2.79 -6.96
C THR A 234 -26.58 3.22 -6.68
N SER A 235 -27.49 2.29 -6.42
CA SER A 235 -28.89 2.59 -6.08
C SER A 235 -29.08 2.99 -4.61
N ASP A 236 -28.07 2.84 -3.78
CA ASP A 236 -28.13 3.09 -2.35
C ASP A 236 -27.62 4.49 -1.96
N PHE A 237 -27.18 5.30 -2.96
CA PHE A 237 -26.70 6.68 -2.81
C PHE A 237 -27.57 7.69 -3.56
#